data_c4f85d4b3e10ed8d10b3a1b3126e9620
#
_entry.id   c4f85d4b3e10ed8d10b3a1b3126e9620
#
_cell.length_a   1.000
_cell.length_b   1.000
_cell.length_c   1.000
_cell.angle_alpha   90.00
_cell.angle_beta   90.00
_cell.angle_gamma   90.00
#
_symmetry.space_group_name_H-M   'P 1'
#
loop_
_entity.id
_entity.type
_entity.pdbx_description
1 polymer ?
#
loop_
_entity_poly.entity_id
_entity_poly.type
_entity_poly.pdbx_seq_one_letter_code
_entity_poly.pdbx_strand_id
1 'polypeptide(L)'
;DEEAMKVLVKTEGKDAENVATSIKGEILKDKANTSSWKDLFRKEWKYPLIIAVGIMFIQQFVGINTVMYYSPKIFQMAGFDGSVAAIGASIGVGVINVVATLLSVYFVDRIGRRKLFFIGMTGMVISLSLLAGSFIVDFGEAGKFVTVAFTLLYVTFYAVSVGPLGWLIISEVFPQKLRGKGSSIGSLSVWVFNSI
;
A
#
# COMPACT_ATOMS: atom_id res chain seq x y z
N ASP A 1 22.58 -10.71 -23.68
CA ASP A 1 23.75 -11.21 -22.93
C ASP A 1 24.96 -10.25 -22.94
N GLU A 2 25.30 -9.60 -24.07
CA GLU A 2 26.42 -8.64 -24.12
C GLU A 2 26.20 -7.35 -23.34
N GLU A 3 24.99 -6.79 -23.38
CA GLU A 3 24.63 -5.59 -22.58
C GLU A 3 24.65 -5.87 -21.08
N ALA A 4 24.11 -7.02 -20.65
CA ALA A 4 24.16 -7.43 -19.26
C ALA A 4 25.59 -7.61 -18.76
N MET A 5 26.47 -8.16 -19.58
CA MET A 5 27.88 -8.30 -19.24
C MET A 5 28.62 -6.97 -19.16
N LYS A 6 28.32 -5.99 -20.01
CA LYS A 6 28.87 -4.63 -19.93
C LYS A 6 28.47 -3.93 -18.63
N VAL A 7 27.22 -4.12 -18.17
CA VAL A 7 26.73 -3.58 -16.89
C VAL A 7 27.44 -4.27 -15.72
N LEU A 8 27.55 -5.60 -15.73
CA LEU A 8 28.23 -6.36 -14.68
C LEU A 8 29.72 -6.01 -14.54
N VAL A 9 30.42 -5.84 -15.67
CA VAL A 9 31.82 -5.39 -15.64
C VAL A 9 31.95 -3.99 -15.05
N LYS A 10 30.97 -3.13 -15.24
CA LYS A 10 30.96 -1.76 -14.70
C LYS A 10 30.63 -1.71 -13.21
N THR A 11 29.85 -2.66 -12.69
CA THR A 11 29.41 -2.68 -11.27
C THR A 11 30.30 -3.56 -10.39
N GLU A 12 30.71 -4.73 -10.87
CA GLU A 12 31.41 -5.77 -10.10
C GLU A 12 32.89 -5.95 -10.52
N GLY A 13 33.34 -5.25 -11.55
CA GLY A 13 34.74 -5.25 -11.99
C GLY A 13 35.26 -6.64 -12.34
N LYS A 14 36.28 -7.13 -11.59
CA LYS A 14 36.93 -8.42 -11.83
C LYS A 14 36.05 -9.65 -11.54
N ASP A 15 34.99 -9.50 -10.72
CA ASP A 15 34.09 -10.61 -10.36
C ASP A 15 32.87 -10.73 -11.28
N ALA A 16 32.77 -9.93 -12.34
CA ALA A 16 31.64 -9.90 -13.28
C ALA A 16 31.35 -11.27 -13.92
N GLU A 17 32.37 -12.06 -14.24
CA GLU A 17 32.20 -13.42 -14.83
C GLU A 17 31.63 -14.43 -13.82
N ASN A 18 32.10 -14.38 -12.59
CA ASN A 18 31.61 -15.26 -11.51
C ASN A 18 30.14 -14.93 -11.18
N VAL A 19 29.82 -13.64 -11.10
CA VAL A 19 28.45 -13.16 -10.88
C VAL A 19 27.53 -13.52 -12.05
N ALA A 20 27.99 -13.34 -13.29
CA ALA A 20 27.24 -13.74 -14.48
C ALA A 20 26.94 -15.24 -14.52
N THR A 21 27.91 -16.06 -14.14
CA THR A 21 27.77 -17.52 -14.10
C THR A 21 26.79 -17.94 -12.99
N SER A 22 26.86 -17.31 -11.83
CA SER A 22 25.93 -17.53 -10.74
C SER A 22 24.49 -17.16 -11.14
N ILE A 23 24.30 -16.00 -11.73
CA ILE A 23 22.99 -15.54 -12.24
C ILE A 23 22.45 -16.49 -13.31
N LYS A 24 23.27 -16.93 -14.26
CA LYS A 24 22.84 -17.91 -15.27
C LYS A 24 22.47 -19.24 -14.65
N GLY A 25 23.21 -19.70 -13.64
CA GLY A 25 22.90 -20.92 -12.87
C GLY A 25 21.57 -20.81 -12.13
N GLU A 26 21.28 -19.66 -11.53
CA GLU A 26 20.00 -19.39 -10.87
C GLU A 26 18.84 -19.33 -11.87
N ILE A 27 19.00 -18.65 -13.00
CA ILE A 27 17.97 -18.57 -14.06
C ILE A 27 17.67 -19.97 -14.62
N LEU A 28 18.68 -20.82 -14.82
CA LEU A 28 18.49 -22.19 -15.29
C LEU A 28 17.78 -23.05 -14.26
N LYS A 29 18.11 -22.90 -12.97
CA LYS A 29 17.40 -23.56 -11.86
C LYS A 29 15.95 -23.08 -11.75
N ASP A 30 15.69 -21.79 -11.97
CA ASP A 30 14.34 -21.23 -11.94
C ASP A 30 13.50 -21.68 -13.15
N LYS A 31 14.09 -21.77 -14.34
CA LYS A 31 13.41 -22.33 -15.53
C LYS A 31 13.09 -23.82 -15.39
N ALA A 32 13.97 -24.60 -14.77
CA ALA A 32 13.73 -26.02 -14.52
C ALA A 32 12.67 -26.28 -13.43
N ASN A 33 12.42 -25.30 -12.58
CA ASN A 33 11.55 -25.40 -11.41
C ASN A 33 10.31 -24.50 -11.56
N THR A 34 9.53 -24.71 -12.63
CA THR A 34 8.23 -24.05 -12.80
C THR A 34 7.30 -24.41 -11.66
N SER A 35 7.11 -23.48 -10.72
CA SER A 35 6.18 -23.68 -9.62
C SER A 35 4.75 -23.87 -10.16
N SER A 36 4.03 -24.86 -9.65
CA SER A 36 2.60 -25.03 -9.94
C SER A 36 1.74 -24.14 -9.04
N TRP A 37 0.53 -23.82 -9.45
CA TRP A 37 -0.47 -23.18 -8.56
C TRP A 37 -0.75 -24.05 -7.31
N LYS A 38 -0.65 -25.39 -7.44
CA LYS A 38 -0.80 -26.32 -6.33
C LYS A 38 0.28 -26.15 -5.27
N ASP A 39 1.48 -25.71 -5.66
CA ASP A 39 2.58 -25.50 -4.74
C ASP A 39 2.29 -24.37 -3.75
N LEU A 40 1.55 -23.35 -4.17
CA LEU A 40 1.17 -22.23 -3.31
C LEU A 40 0.25 -22.65 -2.15
N PHE A 41 -0.57 -23.70 -2.36
CA PHE A 41 -1.50 -24.23 -1.34
C PHE A 41 -0.89 -25.32 -0.47
N ARG A 42 0.40 -25.62 -0.61
CA ARG A 42 1.09 -26.55 0.27
C ARG A 42 1.11 -26.03 1.71
N LYS A 43 1.17 -26.94 2.66
CA LYS A 43 1.14 -26.62 4.09
C LYS A 43 2.23 -25.64 4.51
N GLU A 44 3.38 -25.68 3.82
CA GLU A 44 4.53 -24.77 4.03
C GLU A 44 4.21 -23.30 3.74
N TRP A 45 3.32 -23.03 2.76
CA TRP A 45 2.98 -21.66 2.31
C TRP A 45 1.65 -21.15 2.87
N LYS A 46 1.03 -21.90 3.78
CA LYS A 46 -0.25 -21.52 4.39
C LYS A 46 -0.16 -20.18 5.14
N TYR A 47 0.89 -19.99 5.94
CA TYR A 47 1.07 -18.73 6.68
C TYR A 47 1.35 -17.52 5.78
N PRO A 48 2.31 -17.57 4.83
CA PRO A 48 2.47 -16.55 3.81
C PRO A 48 1.17 -16.18 3.09
N LEU A 49 0.36 -17.16 2.73
CA LEU A 49 -0.91 -16.93 2.05
C LEU A 49 -1.93 -16.22 2.96
N ILE A 50 -2.05 -16.64 4.22
CA ILE A 50 -2.91 -15.98 5.21
C ILE A 50 -2.46 -14.54 5.43
N ILE A 51 -1.16 -14.27 5.53
CA ILE A 51 -0.62 -12.92 5.67
C ILE A 51 -0.96 -12.08 4.44
N ALA A 52 -0.75 -12.61 3.22
CA ALA A 52 -1.02 -11.89 1.99
C ALA A 52 -2.50 -11.52 1.85
N VAL A 53 -3.41 -12.45 2.07
CA VAL A 53 -4.86 -12.20 2.00
C VAL A 53 -5.31 -11.31 3.15
N GLY A 54 -4.82 -11.56 4.38
CA GLY A 54 -5.17 -10.81 5.58
C GLY A 54 -4.75 -9.35 5.54
N ILE A 55 -3.55 -9.04 5.03
CA ILE A 55 -3.09 -7.66 4.90
C ILE A 55 -3.94 -6.88 3.88
N MET A 56 -4.34 -7.53 2.78
CA MET A 56 -5.22 -6.94 1.77
C MET A 56 -6.65 -6.77 2.29
N PHE A 57 -7.13 -7.71 3.10
CA PHE A 57 -8.38 -7.55 3.82
C PHE A 57 -8.35 -6.30 4.70
N ILE A 58 -7.35 -6.17 5.58
CA ILE A 58 -7.19 -5.00 6.45
C ILE A 58 -7.12 -3.73 5.60
N GLN A 59 -6.34 -3.71 4.53
CA GLN A 59 -6.16 -2.56 3.66
C GLN A 59 -7.49 -2.04 3.07
N GLN A 60 -8.43 -2.92 2.73
CA GLN A 60 -9.73 -2.53 2.19
C GLN A 60 -10.70 -2.11 3.32
N PHE A 61 -10.72 -2.85 4.41
CA PHE A 61 -11.65 -2.61 5.52
C PHE A 61 -11.32 -1.38 6.39
N VAL A 62 -10.14 -0.77 6.25
CA VAL A 62 -9.88 0.55 6.86
C VAL A 62 -10.71 1.68 6.24
N GLY A 63 -11.39 1.44 5.11
CA GLY A 63 -12.37 2.38 4.55
C GLY A 63 -11.78 3.47 3.67
N ILE A 64 -10.55 3.33 3.17
CA ILE A 64 -9.91 4.35 2.31
C ILE A 64 -10.72 4.64 1.06
N ASN A 65 -11.27 3.60 0.41
CA ASN A 65 -12.07 3.76 -0.80
C ASN A 65 -13.34 4.57 -0.52
N THR A 66 -13.99 4.33 0.62
CA THR A 66 -15.14 5.12 1.06
C THR A 66 -14.77 6.60 1.19
N VAL A 67 -13.67 6.92 1.86
CA VAL A 67 -13.21 8.30 2.01
C VAL A 67 -12.87 8.92 0.66
N MET A 68 -12.17 8.20 -0.21
CA MET A 68 -11.77 8.70 -1.53
C MET A 68 -12.98 8.97 -2.45
N TYR A 69 -13.93 8.02 -2.51
CA TYR A 69 -15.10 8.15 -3.39
C TYR A 69 -16.14 9.12 -2.87
N TYR A 70 -16.33 9.16 -1.56
CA TYR A 70 -17.35 10.02 -0.94
C TYR A 70 -16.80 11.32 -0.38
N SER A 71 -15.51 11.65 -0.56
CA SER A 71 -14.92 12.91 -0.10
C SER A 71 -15.71 14.15 -0.54
N PRO A 72 -16.22 14.30 -1.79
CA PRO A 72 -17.03 15.44 -2.14
C PRO A 72 -18.32 15.51 -1.32
N LYS A 73 -18.95 14.37 -1.04
CA LYS A 73 -20.17 14.32 -0.24
C LYS A 73 -19.90 14.64 1.24
N ILE A 74 -18.81 14.12 1.78
CA ILE A 74 -18.35 14.41 3.15
C ILE A 74 -18.15 15.92 3.32
N PHE A 75 -17.50 16.56 2.36
CA PHE A 75 -17.24 18.01 2.40
C PHE A 75 -18.50 18.85 2.21
N GLN A 76 -19.44 18.42 1.35
CA GLN A 76 -20.76 19.06 1.25
C GLN A 76 -21.50 18.99 2.58
N MET A 77 -21.53 17.84 3.27
CA MET A 77 -22.16 17.68 4.57
C MET A 77 -21.46 18.50 5.67
N ALA A 78 -20.18 18.78 5.53
CA ALA A 78 -19.42 19.65 6.42
C ALA A 78 -19.67 21.16 6.18
N GLY A 79 -20.51 21.54 5.21
CA GLY A 79 -20.89 22.94 4.95
C GLY A 79 -20.11 23.63 3.85
N PHE A 80 -19.52 22.86 2.92
CA PHE A 80 -19.01 23.47 1.70
C PHE A 80 -20.16 23.77 0.74
N ASP A 81 -20.45 25.04 0.54
CA ASP A 81 -21.51 25.50 -0.37
C ASP A 81 -21.08 25.31 -1.83
N GLY A 82 -21.82 24.43 -2.51
CA GLY A 82 -21.62 24.14 -3.91
C GLY A 82 -20.68 22.94 -4.20
N SER A 83 -21.03 22.24 -5.27
CA SER A 83 -20.28 21.04 -5.70
C SER A 83 -18.83 21.35 -6.10
N VAL A 84 -18.58 22.55 -6.63
CA VAL A 84 -17.25 22.97 -7.10
C VAL A 84 -16.26 23.08 -5.92
N ALA A 85 -16.69 23.68 -4.79
CA ALA A 85 -15.84 23.81 -3.61
C ALA A 85 -15.53 22.44 -2.98
N ALA A 86 -16.53 21.56 -2.90
CA ALA A 86 -16.37 20.20 -2.38
C ALA A 86 -15.44 19.35 -3.29
N ILE A 87 -15.56 19.46 -4.61
CA ILE A 87 -14.65 18.79 -5.55
C ILE A 87 -13.24 19.35 -5.42
N GLY A 88 -13.07 20.66 -5.28
CA GLY A 88 -11.77 21.28 -5.06
C GLY A 88 -11.07 20.75 -3.80
N ALA A 89 -11.81 20.62 -2.69
CA ALA A 89 -11.29 20.01 -1.46
C ALA A 89 -10.88 18.54 -1.67
N SER A 90 -11.64 17.78 -2.48
CA SER A 90 -11.33 16.39 -2.82
C SER A 90 -10.07 16.24 -3.68
N ILE A 91 -9.77 17.21 -4.53
CA ILE A 91 -8.49 17.26 -5.25
C ILE A 91 -7.33 17.35 -4.24
N GLY A 92 -7.49 18.15 -3.19
CA GLY A 92 -6.52 18.24 -2.09
C GLY A 92 -6.25 16.88 -1.43
N VAL A 93 -7.29 16.07 -1.23
CA VAL A 93 -7.16 14.69 -0.72
C VAL A 93 -6.29 13.84 -1.64
N GLY A 94 -6.51 13.91 -2.96
CA GLY A 94 -5.72 13.21 -3.97
C GLY A 94 -4.24 13.63 -3.96
N VAL A 95 -3.98 14.93 -3.90
CA VAL A 95 -2.61 15.48 -3.85
C VAL A 95 -1.87 15.02 -2.60
N ILE A 96 -2.51 15.11 -1.43
CA ILE A 96 -1.92 14.62 -0.17
C ILE A 96 -1.65 13.12 -0.22
N ASN A 97 -2.56 12.35 -0.81
CA ASN A 97 -2.35 10.90 -0.98
C ASN A 97 -1.08 10.60 -1.78
N VAL A 98 -0.87 11.29 -2.91
CA VAL A 98 0.33 11.11 -3.75
C VAL A 98 1.59 11.51 -2.98
N VAL A 99 1.61 12.70 -2.37
CA VAL A 99 2.77 13.20 -1.62
C VAL A 99 3.11 12.27 -0.46
N ALA A 100 2.10 11.86 0.32
CA ALA A 100 2.30 10.96 1.46
C ALA A 100 2.80 9.57 1.02
N THR A 101 2.33 9.05 -0.13
CA THR A 101 2.82 7.79 -0.70
C THR A 101 4.29 7.89 -1.11
N LEU A 102 4.70 9.00 -1.71
CA LEU A 102 6.12 9.22 -2.04
C LEU A 102 6.99 9.30 -0.78
N LEU A 103 6.52 9.98 0.26
CA LEU A 103 7.21 10.02 1.56
C LEU A 103 7.28 8.65 2.24
N SER A 104 6.30 7.80 2.02
CA SER A 104 6.26 6.44 2.56
C SER A 104 7.51 5.63 2.18
N VAL A 105 8.01 5.76 0.95
CA VAL A 105 9.23 5.07 0.47
C VAL A 105 10.41 5.39 1.40
N TYR A 106 10.55 6.64 1.80
CA TYR A 106 11.60 7.06 2.71
C TYR A 106 11.40 6.53 4.15
N PHE A 107 10.16 6.54 4.63
CA PHE A 107 9.87 6.13 6.02
C PHE A 107 9.92 4.61 6.20
N VAL A 108 9.56 3.81 5.19
CA VAL A 108 9.59 2.35 5.26
C VAL A 108 10.98 1.83 5.58
N ASP A 109 12.01 2.40 4.95
CA ASP A 109 13.39 1.95 5.14
C ASP A 109 13.99 2.41 6.48
N ARG A 110 13.55 3.56 7.01
CA ARG A 110 14.09 4.11 8.26
C ARG A 110 13.39 3.60 9.52
N ILE A 111 12.07 3.57 9.51
CA ILE A 111 11.25 3.20 10.68
C ILE A 111 11.05 1.69 10.75
N GLY A 112 11.04 1.03 9.59
CA GLY A 112 10.76 -0.39 9.45
C GLY A 112 9.25 -0.69 9.33
N ARG A 113 8.93 -1.78 8.58
CA ARG A 113 7.57 -2.14 8.18
C ARG A 113 6.59 -2.26 9.34
N ARG A 114 7.01 -2.97 10.40
CA ARG A 114 6.13 -3.25 11.55
C ARG A 114 5.76 -2.00 12.34
N LYS A 115 6.73 -1.17 12.65
CA LYS A 115 6.49 0.07 13.41
C LYS A 115 5.63 1.04 12.62
N LEU A 116 5.95 1.21 11.32
CA LEU A 116 5.22 2.09 10.43
C LEU A 116 3.75 1.66 10.27
N PHE A 117 3.50 0.35 10.20
CA PHE A 117 2.15 -0.19 10.15
C PHE A 117 1.34 0.17 11.40
N PHE A 118 1.87 -0.03 12.60
CA PHE A 118 1.18 0.31 13.84
C PHE A 118 0.97 1.81 14.02
N ILE A 119 1.96 2.64 13.67
CA ILE A 119 1.83 4.10 13.70
C ILE A 119 0.69 4.54 12.78
N GLY A 120 0.65 4.01 11.55
CA GLY A 120 -0.40 4.35 10.61
C GLY A 120 -1.78 3.89 11.07
N MET A 121 -1.93 2.65 11.54
CA MET A 121 -3.21 2.14 12.05
C MET A 121 -3.73 2.98 13.22
N THR A 122 -2.86 3.28 14.20
CA THR A 122 -3.24 4.13 15.34
C THR A 122 -3.61 5.54 14.88
N GLY A 123 -2.82 6.13 13.97
CA GLY A 123 -3.11 7.45 13.42
C GLY A 123 -4.44 7.50 12.64
N MET A 124 -4.76 6.45 11.89
CA MET A 124 -6.06 6.34 11.19
C MET A 124 -7.23 6.26 12.17
N VAL A 125 -7.12 5.43 13.22
CA VAL A 125 -8.17 5.33 14.26
C VAL A 125 -8.41 6.67 14.92
N ILE A 126 -7.36 7.36 15.32
CA ILE A 126 -7.45 8.70 15.94
C ILE A 126 -8.10 9.69 14.95
N SER A 127 -7.64 9.73 13.72
CA SER A 127 -8.15 10.67 12.70
C SER A 127 -9.61 10.43 12.38
N LEU A 128 -10.06 9.17 12.27
CA LEU A 128 -11.48 8.84 12.04
C LEU A 128 -12.34 9.15 13.26
N SER A 129 -11.82 8.94 14.48
CA SER A 129 -12.53 9.30 15.69
C SER A 129 -12.73 10.82 15.80
N LEU A 130 -11.70 11.60 15.46
CA LEU A 130 -11.78 13.06 15.41
C LEU A 130 -12.72 13.53 14.29
N LEU A 131 -12.68 12.88 13.14
CA LEU A 131 -13.58 13.15 12.02
C LEU A 131 -15.04 12.88 12.41
N ALA A 132 -15.33 11.75 13.05
CA ALA A 132 -16.68 11.44 13.56
C ALA A 132 -17.12 12.47 14.62
N GLY A 133 -16.23 12.84 15.53
CA GLY A 133 -16.47 13.87 16.53
C GLY A 133 -16.79 15.23 15.94
N SER A 134 -16.18 15.59 14.80
CA SER A 134 -16.44 16.87 14.14
C SER A 134 -17.85 17.03 13.57
N PHE A 135 -18.59 15.94 13.40
CA PHE A 135 -20.01 15.97 13.03
C PHE A 135 -20.96 16.02 14.23
N ILE A 136 -20.47 15.74 15.43
CA ILE A 136 -21.26 15.78 16.67
C ILE A 136 -21.14 17.13 17.35
N VAL A 137 -19.93 17.70 17.32
CA VAL A 137 -19.63 19.01 17.93
C VAL A 137 -19.85 20.09 16.89
N ASP A 138 -20.69 21.07 17.25
CA ASP A 138 -20.93 22.23 16.38
C ASP A 138 -19.74 23.20 16.46
N PHE A 139 -18.91 23.18 15.42
CA PHE A 139 -17.79 24.12 15.26
C PHE A 139 -18.17 25.37 14.47
N GLY A 140 -19.46 25.58 14.15
CA GLY A 140 -19.92 26.68 13.33
C GLY A 140 -19.21 26.69 11.95
N GLU A 141 -18.83 27.87 11.49
CA GLU A 141 -18.15 28.02 10.17
C GLU A 141 -16.78 27.32 10.10
N ALA A 142 -16.12 27.06 11.23
CA ALA A 142 -14.86 26.34 11.26
C ALA A 142 -15.01 24.83 11.03
N GLY A 143 -16.21 24.28 11.20
CA GLY A 143 -16.48 22.84 11.05
C GLY A 143 -16.05 22.25 9.71
N LYS A 144 -16.24 22.98 8.61
CA LYS A 144 -15.81 22.58 7.27
C LYS A 144 -14.30 22.39 7.17
N PHE A 145 -13.50 23.28 7.74
CA PHE A 145 -12.04 23.18 7.71
C PHE A 145 -11.52 22.07 8.64
N VAL A 146 -12.16 21.88 9.79
CA VAL A 146 -11.88 20.81 10.74
C VAL A 146 -12.12 19.44 10.10
N THR A 147 -13.23 19.26 9.40
CA THR A 147 -13.55 18.02 8.66
C THR A 147 -12.52 17.74 7.57
N VAL A 148 -12.14 18.74 6.78
CA VAL A 148 -11.08 18.59 5.77
C VAL A 148 -9.76 18.19 6.42
N ALA A 149 -9.34 18.87 7.49
CA ALA A 149 -8.08 18.58 8.18
C ALA A 149 -8.01 17.14 8.70
N PHE A 150 -9.08 16.63 9.34
CA PHE A 150 -9.11 15.25 9.83
C PHE A 150 -9.19 14.22 8.69
N THR A 151 -9.87 14.54 7.60
CA THR A 151 -9.87 13.70 6.40
C THR A 151 -8.47 13.61 5.78
N LEU A 152 -7.77 14.73 5.63
CA LEU A 152 -6.40 14.77 5.12
C LEU A 152 -5.43 14.04 6.05
N LEU A 153 -5.60 14.16 7.36
CA LEU A 153 -4.81 13.46 8.36
C LEU A 153 -4.98 11.93 8.24
N TYR A 154 -6.22 11.46 8.13
CA TYR A 154 -6.53 10.06 7.89
C TYR A 154 -5.87 9.51 6.62
N VAL A 155 -6.03 10.22 5.50
CA VAL A 155 -5.44 9.84 4.21
C VAL A 155 -3.92 9.82 4.28
N THR A 156 -3.31 10.76 5.01
CA THR A 156 -1.86 10.81 5.22
C THR A 156 -1.37 9.58 5.96
N PHE A 157 -1.99 9.19 7.07
CA PHE A 157 -1.61 7.99 7.81
C PHE A 157 -1.79 6.71 6.99
N TYR A 158 -2.85 6.62 6.20
CA TYR A 158 -3.06 5.51 5.29
C TYR A 158 -1.96 5.43 4.22
N ALA A 159 -1.72 6.54 3.51
CA ALA A 159 -0.81 6.60 2.38
C ALA A 159 0.66 6.42 2.77
N VAL A 160 1.03 6.85 3.99
CA VAL A 160 2.40 6.63 4.52
C VAL A 160 2.59 5.18 4.98
N SER A 161 1.55 4.47 5.36
CA SER A 161 1.66 3.16 6.02
C SER A 161 0.95 2.03 5.29
N VAL A 162 -0.33 1.80 5.59
CA VAL A 162 -1.08 0.60 5.19
C VAL A 162 -1.17 0.46 3.67
N GLY A 163 -1.30 1.57 2.93
CA GLY A 163 -1.39 1.58 1.48
C GLY A 163 -0.21 0.87 0.81
N PRO A 164 1.00 1.40 0.89
CA PRO A 164 2.18 0.80 0.24
C PRO A 164 2.69 -0.46 0.95
N LEU A 165 2.56 -0.55 2.30
CA LEU A 165 3.06 -1.70 3.06
C LEU A 165 2.37 -3.01 2.68
N GLY A 166 1.08 -2.99 2.34
CA GLY A 166 0.37 -4.19 1.91
C GLY A 166 1.04 -4.86 0.71
N TRP A 167 1.36 -4.09 -0.31
CA TRP A 167 2.03 -4.57 -1.53
C TRP A 167 3.47 -5.00 -1.28
N LEU A 168 4.19 -4.26 -0.44
CA LEU A 168 5.57 -4.58 -0.06
C LEU A 168 5.63 -5.92 0.68
N ILE A 169 4.78 -6.12 1.69
CA ILE A 169 4.74 -7.35 2.48
C ILE A 169 4.43 -8.56 1.60
N ILE A 170 3.47 -8.46 0.67
CA ILE A 170 3.18 -9.56 -0.26
C ILE A 170 4.40 -9.90 -1.10
N SER A 171 5.15 -8.91 -1.56
CA SER A 171 6.35 -9.15 -2.37
C SER A 171 7.49 -9.79 -1.58
N GLU A 172 7.54 -9.61 -0.26
CA GLU A 172 8.58 -10.13 0.63
C GLU A 172 8.25 -11.49 1.25
N VAL A 173 6.97 -11.77 1.49
CA VAL A 173 6.51 -12.98 2.20
C VAL A 173 6.68 -14.25 1.36
N PHE A 174 6.60 -14.14 0.03
CA PHE A 174 6.77 -15.27 -0.86
C PHE A 174 8.19 -15.36 -1.42
N PRO A 175 8.76 -16.59 -1.52
CA PRO A 175 10.02 -16.79 -2.20
C PRO A 175 9.87 -16.44 -3.69
N GLN A 176 10.98 -16.15 -4.34
CA GLN A 176 11.03 -15.68 -5.73
C GLN A 176 10.20 -16.54 -6.69
N LYS A 177 10.24 -17.88 -6.52
CA LYS A 177 9.47 -18.85 -7.35
C LYS A 177 7.95 -18.73 -7.24
N LEU A 178 7.43 -18.32 -6.09
CA LEU A 178 5.99 -18.23 -5.81
C LEU A 178 5.49 -16.78 -5.75
N ARG A 179 6.40 -15.80 -5.77
CA ARG A 179 6.09 -14.38 -5.61
C ARG A 179 5.04 -13.90 -6.61
N GLY A 180 5.19 -14.22 -7.89
CA GLY A 180 4.22 -13.83 -8.90
C GLY A 180 2.81 -14.37 -8.64
N LYS A 181 2.70 -15.64 -8.25
CA LYS A 181 1.41 -16.26 -7.92
C LYS A 181 0.84 -15.77 -6.60
N GLY A 182 1.67 -15.58 -5.59
CA GLY A 182 1.28 -14.99 -4.32
C GLY A 182 0.76 -13.55 -4.48
N SER A 183 1.45 -12.74 -5.27
CA SER A 183 1.03 -11.38 -5.61
C SER A 183 -0.28 -11.37 -6.39
N SER A 184 -0.50 -12.32 -7.30
CA SER A 184 -1.77 -12.45 -8.03
C SER A 184 -2.95 -12.74 -7.09
N ILE A 185 -2.78 -13.62 -6.10
CA ILE A 185 -3.83 -13.87 -5.09
C ILE A 185 -4.06 -12.62 -4.23
N GLY A 186 -2.99 -11.94 -3.80
CA GLY A 186 -3.12 -10.68 -3.09
C GLY A 186 -3.90 -9.64 -3.89
N SER A 187 -3.57 -9.45 -5.15
CA SER A 187 -4.30 -8.54 -6.05
C SER A 187 -5.76 -8.92 -6.25
N LEU A 188 -6.04 -10.21 -6.44
CA LEU A 188 -7.41 -10.71 -6.53
C LEU A 188 -8.19 -10.42 -5.24
N SER A 189 -7.56 -10.63 -4.08
CA SER A 189 -8.18 -10.36 -2.77
C SER A 189 -8.55 -8.88 -2.62
N VAL A 190 -7.71 -7.95 -3.09
CA VAL A 190 -8.03 -6.51 -3.10
C VAL A 190 -9.35 -6.24 -3.81
N TRP A 191 -9.51 -6.75 -5.02
CA TRP A 191 -10.72 -6.52 -5.83
C TRP A 191 -11.95 -7.19 -5.23
N VAL A 192 -11.80 -8.41 -4.70
CA VAL A 192 -12.89 -9.11 -4.00
C VAL A 192 -13.36 -8.33 -2.78
N PHE A 193 -12.42 -7.88 -1.93
CA PHE A 193 -12.76 -7.12 -0.73
C PHE A 193 -13.23 -5.69 -1.02
N ASN A 194 -12.83 -5.12 -2.15
CA ASN A 194 -13.31 -3.80 -2.58
C ASN A 194 -14.75 -3.84 -3.11
N SER A 195 -15.24 -5.01 -3.55
CA SER A 195 -16.60 -5.19 -4.09
C SER A 195 -17.66 -5.48 -3.01
N ILE A 196 -17.25 -5.67 -1.75
CA ILE A 196 -18.13 -5.91 -0.59
C ILE A 196 -18.41 -4.58 0.12
#